data_1684f9be28fa173bbd839c412e851c2a
#
_entry.id   1684f9be28fa173bbd839c412e851c2a
#
_cell.length_a   1.000
_cell.length_b   1.000
_cell.length_c   1.000
_cell.angle_alpha   90.00
_cell.angle_beta   90.00
_cell.angle_gamma   90.00
#
_symmetry.space_group_name_H-M   'P 1'
#
loop_
_entity.id
_entity.type
_entity.pdbx_description
1 polymer ?
#
loop_
_entity_poly.entity_id
_entity_poly.type
_entity_poly.pdbx_seq_one_letter_code
_entity_poly.pdbx_strand_id
1 'polypeptide(L)'
;AEATGIDELRLTTRDISDYDELMGHRQRVMAERGLRLSTIKEVIADMGPMPGAVDFLDWLRGRWQLVILSDTFYDFADPLMAQMGRPTIFCHDLVVEGDRIVGYRLRLDDQKREAVRAFRRLNFTTLAAGDSYNDTRMLLEADYGALFRPPANVVAEFPQLPVAAD
;
A
#
# COMPACT_ATOMS: atom_id res chain seq x y z
N ALA A 1 8.39 11.29 0.65
CA ALA A 1 9.71 11.83 0.29
C ALA A 1 9.59 13.17 -0.45
N GLU A 2 8.84 13.24 -1.56
CA GLU A 2 8.70 14.50 -2.33
C GLU A 2 8.16 15.64 -1.47
N ALA A 3 7.11 15.40 -0.72
CA ALA A 3 6.47 16.41 0.12
C ALA A 3 7.31 16.83 1.36
N THR A 4 8.24 15.99 1.81
CA THR A 4 9.14 16.32 2.92
C THR A 4 10.47 16.94 2.46
N GLY A 5 10.79 16.90 1.15
CA GLY A 5 12.05 17.36 0.60
C GLY A 5 13.28 16.56 1.05
N ILE A 6 13.09 15.38 1.64
CA ILE A 6 14.18 14.54 2.16
C ILE A 6 14.47 13.44 1.14
N ASP A 7 15.57 13.60 0.40
CA ASP A 7 15.92 12.66 -0.67
C ASP A 7 16.24 11.26 -0.16
N GLU A 8 16.80 11.11 1.04
CA GLU A 8 17.10 9.83 1.67
C GLU A 8 15.86 8.95 1.90
N LEU A 9 14.66 9.55 1.98
CA LEU A 9 13.40 8.82 2.10
C LEU A 9 12.85 8.32 0.74
N ARG A 10 13.49 8.66 -0.38
CA ARG A 10 13.11 8.17 -1.72
C ARG A 10 13.56 6.75 -2.01
N LEU A 11 14.48 6.22 -1.22
CA LEU A 11 14.94 4.84 -1.37
C LEU A 11 13.77 3.86 -1.25
N THR A 12 13.76 2.89 -2.13
CA THR A 12 12.71 1.86 -2.25
C THR A 12 13.33 0.47 -2.13
N THR A 13 12.52 -0.56 -2.17
CA THR A 13 12.99 -1.96 -2.22
C THR A 13 13.79 -2.29 -3.49
N ARG A 14 13.84 -1.39 -4.47
CA ARG A 14 14.75 -1.50 -5.63
C ARG A 14 16.18 -1.11 -5.28
N ASP A 15 16.34 -0.22 -4.32
CA ASP A 15 17.64 0.32 -3.89
C ASP A 15 18.20 -0.50 -2.71
N ILE A 16 17.34 -0.88 -1.77
CA ILE A 16 17.63 -1.74 -0.62
C ILE A 16 16.63 -2.89 -0.66
N SER A 17 17.10 -4.08 -1.07
CA SER A 17 16.24 -5.26 -1.29
C SER A 17 15.68 -5.85 0.02
N ASP A 18 16.42 -5.69 1.13
CA ASP A 18 15.97 -6.11 2.45
C ASP A 18 15.00 -5.08 3.03
N TYR A 19 13.79 -5.51 3.31
CA TYR A 19 12.73 -4.64 3.81
C TYR A 19 13.04 -4.08 5.21
N ASP A 20 13.63 -4.89 6.09
CA ASP A 20 13.97 -4.46 7.45
C ASP A 20 15.11 -3.45 7.44
N GLU A 21 16.10 -3.64 6.56
CA GLU A 21 17.18 -2.68 6.35
C GLU A 21 16.64 -1.34 5.82
N LEU A 22 15.77 -1.38 4.81
CA LEU A 22 15.12 -0.19 4.24
C LEU A 22 14.30 0.55 5.31
N MET A 23 13.51 -0.17 6.09
CA MET A 23 12.69 0.44 7.15
C MET A 23 13.56 1.00 8.29
N GLY A 24 14.61 0.29 8.68
CA GLY A 24 15.59 0.79 9.66
C GLY A 24 16.29 2.08 9.17
N HIS A 25 16.65 2.15 7.88
CA HIS A 25 17.18 3.37 7.28
C HIS A 25 16.17 4.52 7.35
N ARG A 26 14.94 4.30 6.91
CA ARG A 26 13.88 5.32 6.97
C ARG A 26 13.61 5.82 8.39
N GLN A 27 13.58 4.93 9.38
CA GLN A 27 13.41 5.32 10.79
C GLN A 27 14.56 6.21 11.29
N ARG A 28 15.81 5.86 10.98
CA ARG A 28 16.98 6.69 11.34
C ARG A 28 16.86 8.08 10.72
N VAL A 29 16.59 8.17 9.43
CA VAL A 29 16.43 9.45 8.73
C VAL A 29 15.31 10.28 9.35
N MET A 30 14.15 9.69 9.62
CA MET A 30 13.04 10.40 10.27
C MET A 30 13.43 10.92 11.67
N ALA A 31 14.13 10.12 12.47
CA ALA A 31 14.57 10.50 13.79
C ALA A 31 15.62 11.63 13.73
N GLU A 32 16.62 11.53 12.87
CA GLU A 32 17.69 12.54 12.68
C GLU A 32 17.15 13.87 12.18
N ARG A 33 16.12 13.83 11.33
CA ARG A 33 15.45 15.03 10.79
C ARG A 33 14.33 15.56 11.70
N GLY A 34 14.09 14.90 12.84
CA GLY A 34 13.05 15.30 13.80
C GLY A 34 11.62 15.21 13.22
N LEU A 35 11.41 14.36 12.21
CA LEU A 35 10.08 14.16 11.61
C LEU A 35 9.12 13.51 12.60
N ARG A 36 7.99 14.16 12.79
CA ARG A 36 6.91 13.69 13.65
C ARG A 36 5.83 12.99 12.83
N LEU A 37 5.15 12.05 13.45
CA LEU A 37 4.03 11.36 12.82
C LEU A 37 2.93 12.34 12.38
N SER A 38 2.59 13.33 13.23
CA SER A 38 1.62 14.37 12.91
C SER A 38 1.96 15.11 11.62
N THR A 39 3.23 15.52 11.44
CA THR A 39 3.69 16.20 10.21
C THR A 39 3.54 15.32 8.97
N ILE A 40 3.84 14.03 9.09
CA ILE A 40 3.66 13.09 7.97
C ILE A 40 2.18 12.93 7.62
N LYS A 41 1.32 12.83 8.63
CA LYS A 41 -0.15 12.73 8.45
C LYS A 41 -0.74 13.97 7.78
N GLU A 42 -0.29 15.18 8.16
CA GLU A 42 -0.69 16.43 7.51
C GLU A 42 -0.35 16.43 6.02
N VAL A 43 0.89 16.07 5.69
CA VAL A 43 1.33 15.97 4.29
C VAL A 43 0.48 14.97 3.49
N ILE A 44 0.16 13.83 4.07
CA ILE A 44 -0.67 12.81 3.40
C ILE A 44 -2.12 13.31 3.23
N ALA A 45 -2.65 14.03 4.22
CA ALA A 45 -3.98 14.61 4.14
C ALA A 45 -4.12 15.61 2.98
N ASP A 46 -3.05 16.37 2.70
CA ASP A 46 -3.01 17.36 1.62
C ASP A 46 -2.87 16.72 0.22
N MET A 47 -2.36 15.48 0.13
CA MET A 47 -2.17 14.81 -1.17
C MET A 47 -3.49 14.51 -1.88
N GLY A 48 -4.54 14.19 -1.13
CA GLY A 48 -5.83 13.76 -1.68
C GLY A 48 -5.80 12.42 -2.45
N PRO A 49 -6.97 11.85 -2.76
CA PRO A 49 -7.08 10.68 -3.61
C PRO A 49 -6.82 11.04 -5.07
N MET A 50 -6.41 10.05 -5.86
CA MET A 50 -6.29 10.21 -7.32
C MET A 50 -7.65 10.61 -7.92
N PRO A 51 -7.65 11.42 -8.99
CA PRO A 51 -8.89 11.75 -9.71
C PRO A 51 -9.66 10.49 -10.12
N GLY A 52 -10.96 10.46 -9.82
CA GLY A 52 -11.85 9.33 -10.09
C GLY A 52 -11.77 8.18 -9.08
N ALA A 53 -10.81 8.18 -8.13
CA ALA A 53 -10.66 7.09 -7.19
C ALA A 53 -11.88 6.93 -6.26
N VAL A 54 -12.45 8.04 -5.77
CA VAL A 54 -13.62 8.01 -4.89
C VAL A 54 -14.82 7.42 -5.64
N ASP A 55 -15.12 7.92 -6.83
CA ASP A 55 -16.24 7.46 -7.66
C ASP A 55 -16.09 5.97 -8.01
N PHE A 56 -14.87 5.54 -8.32
CA PHE A 56 -14.59 4.14 -8.61
C PHE A 56 -14.79 3.24 -7.38
N LEU A 57 -14.33 3.66 -6.20
CA LEU A 57 -14.54 2.91 -4.97
C LEU A 57 -16.03 2.82 -4.60
N ASP A 58 -16.79 3.89 -4.80
CA ASP A 58 -18.24 3.89 -4.57
C ASP A 58 -18.97 2.99 -5.56
N TRP A 59 -18.56 2.99 -6.82
CA TRP A 59 -19.06 2.07 -7.82
C TRP A 59 -18.77 0.60 -7.46
N LEU A 60 -17.58 0.30 -6.95
CA LEU A 60 -17.20 -1.03 -6.46
C LEU A 60 -18.05 -1.46 -5.27
N ARG A 61 -18.21 -0.59 -4.26
CA ARG A 61 -18.99 -0.87 -3.04
C ARG A 61 -20.45 -1.20 -3.34
N GLY A 62 -21.01 -0.64 -4.39
CA GLY A 62 -22.37 -0.95 -4.82
C GLY A 62 -22.52 -2.34 -5.44
N ARG A 63 -21.43 -3.09 -5.66
CA ARG A 63 -21.41 -4.36 -6.39
C ARG A 63 -20.69 -5.48 -5.68
N TRP A 64 -19.60 -5.16 -4.98
CA TRP A 64 -18.70 -6.12 -4.35
C TRP A 64 -18.25 -5.67 -2.97
N GLN A 65 -17.72 -6.58 -2.19
CA GLN A 65 -17.01 -6.27 -0.98
C GLN A 65 -15.62 -5.74 -1.36
N LEU A 66 -15.29 -4.54 -0.87
CA LEU A 66 -14.03 -3.86 -1.18
C LEU A 66 -13.08 -3.97 0.00
N VAL A 67 -11.86 -4.42 -0.28
CA VAL A 67 -10.75 -4.42 0.67
C VAL A 67 -9.50 -3.86 0.00
N ILE A 68 -8.82 -2.94 0.65
CA ILE A 68 -7.52 -2.43 0.24
C ILE A 68 -6.44 -3.25 0.96
N LEU A 69 -5.49 -3.77 0.20
CA LEU A 69 -4.32 -4.49 0.72
C LEU A 69 -3.07 -3.66 0.41
N SER A 70 -2.35 -3.20 1.44
CA SER A 70 -1.24 -2.26 1.25
C SER A 70 -0.08 -2.55 2.20
N ASP A 71 1.15 -2.39 1.71
CA ASP A 71 2.37 -2.49 2.52
C ASP A 71 2.71 -1.17 3.25
N THR A 72 1.75 -0.26 3.35
CA THR A 72 1.83 0.95 4.17
C THR A 72 1.48 0.66 5.64
N PHE A 73 1.36 1.70 6.44
CA PHE A 73 0.99 1.65 7.85
C PHE A 73 -0.36 2.35 8.08
N TYR A 74 -1.15 1.87 9.05
CA TYR A 74 -2.46 2.45 9.36
C TYR A 74 -2.39 3.94 9.64
N ASP A 75 -1.38 4.38 10.40
CA ASP A 75 -1.20 5.80 10.73
C ASP A 75 -0.99 6.68 9.50
N PHE A 76 -0.32 6.16 8.47
CA PHE A 76 -0.10 6.87 7.21
C PHE A 76 -1.31 6.79 6.28
N ALA A 77 -2.01 5.65 6.30
CA ALA A 77 -3.18 5.45 5.44
C ALA A 77 -4.39 6.26 5.91
N ASP A 78 -4.59 6.42 7.23
CA ASP A 78 -5.80 6.98 7.82
C ASP A 78 -6.26 8.31 7.22
N PRO A 79 -5.40 9.34 7.01
CA PRO A 79 -5.84 10.60 6.43
C PRO A 79 -6.42 10.46 5.02
N LEU A 80 -5.82 9.60 4.19
CA LEU A 80 -6.29 9.34 2.82
C LEU A 80 -7.55 8.45 2.84
N MET A 81 -7.60 7.43 3.69
CA MET A 81 -8.76 6.55 3.83
C MET A 81 -9.99 7.33 4.31
N ALA A 82 -9.80 8.34 5.17
CA ALA A 82 -10.88 9.22 5.60
C ALA A 82 -11.54 9.94 4.41
N GLN A 83 -10.76 10.39 3.43
CA GLN A 83 -11.24 11.06 2.22
C GLN A 83 -11.92 10.10 1.24
N MET A 84 -11.68 8.80 1.34
CA MET A 84 -12.24 7.76 0.47
C MET A 84 -13.41 6.97 1.13
N GLY A 85 -14.02 7.54 2.18
CA GLY A 85 -15.16 6.90 2.87
C GLY A 85 -14.76 5.69 3.71
N ARG A 86 -13.53 5.66 4.24
CA ARG A 86 -12.98 4.64 5.14
C ARG A 86 -13.21 3.20 4.66
N PRO A 87 -12.68 2.81 3.49
CA PRO A 87 -12.74 1.43 3.03
C PRO A 87 -12.02 0.50 4.02
N THR A 88 -12.42 -0.77 4.05
CA THR A 88 -11.62 -1.77 4.76
C THR A 88 -10.21 -1.80 4.20
N ILE A 89 -9.22 -1.68 5.05
CA ILE A 89 -7.81 -1.74 4.67
C ILE A 89 -7.05 -2.70 5.59
N PHE A 90 -6.20 -3.52 5.00
CA PHE A 90 -5.20 -4.32 5.72
C PHE A 90 -3.82 -3.80 5.36
N CYS A 91 -3.12 -3.32 6.36
CA CYS A 91 -1.76 -2.83 6.26
C CYS A 91 -1.00 -3.11 7.57
N HIS A 92 0.17 -2.54 7.74
CA HIS A 92 1.04 -2.76 8.89
C HIS A 92 0.76 -1.75 10.01
N ASP A 93 1.36 -1.97 11.18
CA ASP A 93 1.27 -1.07 12.33
C ASP A 93 2.59 -0.34 12.56
N LEU A 94 2.53 0.95 12.91
CA LEU A 94 3.67 1.65 13.51
C LEU A 94 3.71 1.43 15.01
N VAL A 95 4.90 1.48 15.57
CA VAL A 95 5.12 1.64 17.01
C VAL A 95 5.44 3.11 17.25
N VAL A 96 4.56 3.79 17.98
CA VAL A 96 4.64 5.24 18.19
C VAL A 96 4.76 5.55 19.68
N GLU A 97 5.71 6.40 20.05
CA GLU A 97 5.89 6.94 21.39
C GLU A 97 5.71 8.46 21.36
N GLY A 98 4.63 8.94 21.96
CA GLY A 98 4.21 10.34 21.81
C GLY A 98 3.85 10.63 20.34
N ASP A 99 4.70 11.39 19.64
CA ASP A 99 4.54 11.73 18.21
C ASP A 99 5.74 11.28 17.39
N ARG A 100 6.54 10.32 17.90
CA ARG A 100 7.72 9.78 17.25
C ARG A 100 7.50 8.33 16.84
N ILE A 101 7.86 8.00 15.61
CA ILE A 101 7.90 6.63 15.12
C ILE A 101 9.16 5.96 15.67
N VAL A 102 8.98 4.95 16.51
CA VAL A 102 10.07 4.21 17.15
C VAL A 102 10.23 2.78 16.65
N GLY A 103 9.28 2.31 15.84
CA GLY A 103 9.32 0.98 15.26
C GLY A 103 8.12 0.69 14.36
N TYR A 104 8.01 -0.55 13.94
CA TYR A 104 6.86 -1.06 13.16
C TYR A 104 6.63 -2.53 13.47
N ARG A 105 5.45 -3.02 13.12
CA ARG A 105 5.09 -4.43 13.14
C ARG A 105 4.44 -4.80 11.82
N LEU A 106 5.02 -5.77 11.13
CA LEU A 106 4.37 -6.35 9.96
C LEU A 106 3.14 -7.15 10.42
N ARG A 107 2.05 -7.03 9.69
CA ARG A 107 0.83 -7.81 9.93
C ARG A 107 1.09 -9.30 9.71
N LEU A 108 1.62 -9.62 8.54
CA LEU A 108 2.03 -10.94 8.11
C LEU A 108 3.16 -10.78 7.08
N ASP A 109 3.97 -11.79 6.92
CA ASP A 109 4.81 -11.93 5.75
C ASP A 109 3.90 -12.20 4.52
N ASP A 110 4.20 -11.58 3.38
CA ASP A 110 3.40 -11.67 2.13
C ASP A 110 1.89 -11.41 2.35
N GLN A 111 1.58 -10.41 3.20
CA GLN A 111 0.23 -10.16 3.72
C GLN A 111 -0.85 -10.02 2.64
N LYS A 112 -0.52 -9.45 1.47
CA LYS A 112 -1.49 -9.26 0.37
C LYS A 112 -1.94 -10.60 -0.18
N ARG A 113 -1.01 -11.49 -0.44
CA ARG A 113 -1.30 -12.86 -0.90
C ARG A 113 -2.04 -13.66 0.16
N GLU A 114 -1.59 -13.59 1.41
CA GLU A 114 -2.23 -14.33 2.51
C GLU A 114 -3.67 -13.84 2.78
N ALA A 115 -3.94 -12.55 2.60
CA ALA A 115 -5.30 -12.02 2.68
C ALA A 115 -6.19 -12.62 1.57
N VAL A 116 -5.72 -12.64 0.32
CA VAL A 116 -6.46 -13.27 -0.79
C VAL A 116 -6.73 -14.75 -0.53
N ARG A 117 -5.73 -15.49 -0.05
CA ARG A 117 -5.90 -16.90 0.36
C ARG A 117 -6.97 -17.08 1.42
N ALA A 118 -6.98 -16.20 2.42
CA ALA A 118 -7.97 -16.26 3.49
C ALA A 118 -9.39 -16.04 2.94
N PHE A 119 -9.60 -15.06 2.06
CA PHE A 119 -10.89 -14.85 1.41
C PHE A 119 -11.33 -16.04 0.57
N ARG A 120 -10.43 -16.65 -0.20
CA ARG A 120 -10.74 -17.85 -0.98
C ARG A 120 -11.11 -19.05 -0.08
N ARG A 121 -10.43 -19.21 1.07
CA ARG A 121 -10.80 -20.23 2.07
C ARG A 121 -12.20 -20.00 2.68
N LEU A 122 -12.65 -18.75 2.69
CA LEU A 122 -14.00 -18.38 3.08
C LEU A 122 -15.02 -18.50 1.92
N ASN A 123 -14.62 -19.10 0.80
CA ASN A 123 -15.41 -19.28 -0.42
C ASN A 123 -15.82 -17.98 -1.13
N PHE A 124 -15.06 -16.90 -0.95
CA PHE A 124 -15.21 -15.72 -1.79
C PHE A 124 -14.53 -15.95 -3.14
N THR A 125 -15.20 -15.56 -4.21
CA THR A 125 -14.52 -15.31 -5.49
C THR A 125 -13.78 -13.98 -5.41
N THR A 126 -12.50 -13.99 -5.70
CA THR A 126 -11.61 -12.84 -5.52
C THR A 126 -11.20 -12.22 -6.85
N LEU A 127 -11.32 -10.89 -6.93
CA LEU A 127 -10.71 -10.08 -7.99
C LEU A 127 -9.70 -9.15 -7.35
N ALA A 128 -8.46 -9.18 -7.84
CA ALA A 128 -7.38 -8.34 -7.33
C ALA A 128 -6.82 -7.44 -8.44
N ALA A 129 -6.49 -6.20 -8.08
CA ALA A 129 -5.81 -5.26 -8.96
C ALA A 129 -4.60 -4.64 -8.25
N GLY A 130 -3.53 -4.39 -9.00
CA GLY A 130 -2.31 -3.79 -8.48
C GLY A 130 -1.40 -3.33 -9.61
N ASP A 131 -0.33 -2.58 -9.31
CA ASP A 131 0.51 -1.93 -10.33
C ASP A 131 1.98 -2.37 -10.30
N SER A 132 2.42 -3.05 -9.26
CA SER A 132 3.83 -3.25 -8.98
C SER A 132 4.21 -4.71 -8.72
N TYR A 133 5.51 -4.98 -8.64
CA TYR A 133 6.04 -6.31 -8.25
C TYR A 133 5.49 -6.80 -6.91
N ASN A 134 5.28 -5.90 -5.96
CA ASN A 134 4.74 -6.25 -4.64
C ASN A 134 3.33 -6.82 -4.71
N ASP A 135 2.61 -6.58 -5.81
CA ASP A 135 1.23 -7.04 -5.99
C ASP A 135 1.16 -8.37 -6.75
N THR A 136 2.20 -8.73 -7.50
CA THR A 136 2.14 -9.87 -8.43
C THR A 136 1.76 -11.18 -7.76
N ARG A 137 2.26 -11.43 -6.55
CA ARG A 137 1.92 -12.64 -5.79
C ARG A 137 0.43 -12.67 -5.40
N MET A 138 -0.12 -11.52 -5.00
CA MET A 138 -1.54 -11.34 -4.73
C MET A 138 -2.39 -11.55 -5.99
N LEU A 139 -1.97 -10.95 -7.11
CA LEU A 139 -2.68 -11.04 -8.39
C LEU A 139 -2.73 -12.48 -8.91
N LEU A 140 -1.63 -13.22 -8.79
CA LEU A 140 -1.54 -14.62 -9.20
C LEU A 140 -2.31 -15.57 -8.27
N GLU A 141 -2.51 -15.20 -7.01
CA GLU A 141 -3.27 -15.98 -6.03
C GLU A 141 -4.77 -15.78 -6.17
N ALA A 142 -5.23 -14.63 -6.67
CA ALA A 142 -6.65 -14.31 -6.85
C ALA A 142 -7.28 -15.16 -7.98
N ASP A 143 -8.61 -15.36 -7.93
CA ASP A 143 -9.33 -16.00 -9.02
C ASP A 143 -9.25 -15.16 -10.31
N TYR A 144 -9.21 -13.84 -10.16
CA TYR A 144 -9.03 -12.87 -11.24
C TYR A 144 -8.03 -11.81 -10.79
N GLY A 145 -6.84 -11.79 -11.38
CA GLY A 145 -5.81 -10.77 -11.15
C GLY A 145 -5.63 -9.89 -12.37
N ALA A 146 -5.48 -8.59 -12.17
CA ALA A 146 -5.20 -7.63 -13.22
C ALA A 146 -4.14 -6.60 -12.81
N LEU A 147 -3.28 -6.22 -13.73
CA LEU A 147 -2.35 -5.10 -13.57
C LEU A 147 -3.06 -3.80 -13.97
N PHE A 148 -2.97 -2.78 -13.13
CA PHE A 148 -3.51 -1.45 -13.40
C PHE A 148 -2.36 -0.45 -13.54
N ARG A 149 -2.20 0.14 -14.74
CA ARG A 149 -1.12 1.10 -15.06
C ARG A 149 0.28 0.64 -14.62
N PRO A 150 0.68 -0.63 -14.88
CA PRO A 150 1.96 -1.15 -14.44
C PRO A 150 3.13 -0.56 -15.20
N PRO A 151 4.34 -0.55 -14.63
CA PRO A 151 5.58 -0.31 -15.37
C PRO A 151 5.82 -1.39 -16.45
N ALA A 152 6.47 -1.02 -17.55
CA ALA A 152 6.69 -1.91 -18.70
C ALA A 152 7.46 -3.20 -18.35
N ASN A 153 8.37 -3.13 -17.39
CA ASN A 153 9.14 -4.29 -16.91
C ASN A 153 8.25 -5.31 -16.17
N VAL A 154 7.24 -4.86 -15.43
CA VAL A 154 6.28 -5.76 -14.77
C VAL A 154 5.42 -6.48 -15.82
N VAL A 155 4.96 -5.76 -16.84
CA VAL A 155 4.21 -6.35 -17.96
C VAL A 155 5.03 -7.42 -18.67
N ALA A 156 6.30 -7.14 -18.94
CA ALA A 156 7.19 -8.07 -19.65
C ALA A 156 7.45 -9.36 -18.86
N GLU A 157 7.53 -9.27 -17.54
CA GLU A 157 7.81 -10.42 -16.66
C GLU A 157 6.54 -11.23 -16.32
N PHE A 158 5.36 -10.59 -16.32
CA PHE A 158 4.08 -11.24 -16.00
C PHE A 158 3.07 -11.12 -17.15
N PRO A 159 3.39 -11.62 -18.36
CA PRO A 159 2.53 -11.49 -19.54
C PRO A 159 1.18 -12.22 -19.43
N GLN A 160 1.02 -13.11 -18.45
CA GLN A 160 -0.23 -13.83 -18.16
C GLN A 160 -1.26 -12.96 -17.42
N LEU A 161 -0.85 -11.83 -16.83
CA LEU A 161 -1.77 -10.92 -16.15
C LEU A 161 -2.33 -9.90 -17.14
N PRO A 162 -3.65 -9.77 -17.25
CA PRO A 162 -4.26 -8.74 -18.08
C PRO A 162 -3.90 -7.35 -17.57
N VAL A 163 -3.76 -6.39 -18.49
CA VAL A 163 -3.42 -5.00 -18.18
C VAL A 163 -4.63 -4.11 -18.43
N ALA A 164 -5.02 -3.33 -17.42
CA ALA A 164 -5.96 -2.24 -17.52
C ALA A 164 -5.19 -0.90 -17.49
N ALA A 165 -5.47 -0.03 -18.46
CA ALA A 165 -4.83 1.30 -18.55
C ALA A 165 -5.73 2.41 -18.01
N ASP A 166 -7.06 2.23 -18.08
CA ASP A 166 -8.11 3.19 -17.71
C ASP A 166 -9.22 2.50 -16.92
#